data_c9f885cbc35958cc1e39d405a29751ab
#
_entry.id   c9f885cbc35958cc1e39d405a29751ab
#
_cell.length_a   1.000
_cell.length_b   1.000
_cell.length_c   1.000
_cell.angle_alpha   90.00
_cell.angle_beta   90.00
_cell.angle_gamma   90.00
#
_symmetry.space_group_name_H-M   'P 1'
#
loop_
_entity.id
_entity.type
_entity.pdbx_description
1 polymer ?
#
loop_
_entity_poly.entity_id
_entity_poly.type
_entity_poly.pdbx_seq_one_letter_code
_entity_poly.pdbx_strand_id
1 'polypeptide(L)'
;MTLLSVLLLTGRTHQIRAHLASIGHPILGDSKYGDSEFNRRYGEKSRLKHQLLHAYRLEFPCLGGEFEPLSQKRVTAPVPPQFLRVLKEQHLEESYYENLE
;
A
#
# COMPACT_ATOMS: atom_id res chain seq x y z
N MET A 1 -7.12 -7.24 -11.12
CA MET A 1 -6.45 -6.69 -9.92
C MET A 1 -5.40 -5.68 -10.34
N THR A 2 -5.24 -4.60 -9.60
CA THR A 2 -4.33 -3.50 -9.94
C THR A 2 -3.49 -3.12 -8.73
N LEU A 3 -2.20 -2.88 -8.97
CA LEU A 3 -1.31 -2.31 -7.97
C LEU A 3 -1.34 -0.79 -8.12
N LEU A 4 -1.60 -0.08 -7.02
CA LEU A 4 -1.62 1.38 -7.01
C LEU A 4 -0.49 1.94 -6.15
N SER A 5 0.10 3.02 -6.63
CA SER A 5 0.99 3.87 -5.83
C SER A 5 0.22 5.14 -5.49
N VAL A 6 0.11 5.45 -4.22
CA VAL A 6 -0.71 6.58 -3.73
C VAL A 6 0.17 7.56 -2.98
N LEU A 7 0.11 8.83 -3.38
CA LEU A 7 0.76 9.92 -2.65
C LEU A 7 -0.23 10.49 -1.63
N LEU A 8 0.10 10.37 -0.36
CA LEU A 8 -0.72 10.90 0.72
C LEU A 8 -0.40 12.38 0.98
N LEU A 9 -1.43 13.20 0.91
CA LEU A 9 -1.34 14.62 1.31
C LEU A 9 -1.73 14.80 2.79
N THR A 10 -2.51 13.86 3.33
CA THR A 10 -2.89 13.80 4.74
C THR A 10 -2.61 12.39 5.25
N GLY A 11 -2.12 12.24 6.47
CA GLY A 11 -1.63 10.97 6.98
C GLY A 11 -2.68 9.96 7.46
N ARG A 12 -3.89 9.94 6.89
CA ARG A 12 -4.97 9.06 7.36
C ARG A 12 -5.16 7.85 6.46
N THR A 13 -4.71 6.70 6.94
CA THR A 13 -4.81 5.41 6.24
C THR A 13 -6.25 5.01 5.92
N HIS A 14 -7.18 5.23 6.84
CA HIS A 14 -8.61 4.93 6.64
C HIS A 14 -9.21 5.71 5.48
N GLN A 15 -8.70 6.88 5.21
CA GLN A 15 -9.18 7.71 4.10
C GLN A 15 -8.97 7.05 2.73
N ILE A 16 -7.82 6.43 2.51
CA ILE A 16 -7.53 5.68 1.28
C ILE A 16 -8.49 4.49 1.16
N ARG A 17 -8.63 3.72 2.23
CA ARG A 17 -9.47 2.52 2.27
C ARG A 17 -10.92 2.85 1.93
N ALA A 18 -11.47 3.85 2.62
CA ALA A 18 -12.86 4.28 2.42
C ALA A 18 -13.07 4.90 1.02
N HIS A 19 -12.13 5.71 0.57
CA HIS A 19 -12.23 6.36 -0.74
C HIS A 19 -12.24 5.35 -1.88
N LEU A 20 -11.30 4.42 -1.89
CA LEU A 20 -11.24 3.39 -2.93
C LEU A 20 -12.48 2.50 -2.92
N ALA A 21 -12.99 2.16 -1.74
CA ALA A 21 -14.23 1.40 -1.64
C ALA A 21 -15.42 2.18 -2.21
N SER A 22 -15.47 3.50 -1.98
CA SER A 22 -16.57 4.34 -2.45
C SER A 22 -16.66 4.42 -3.98
N ILE A 23 -15.56 4.24 -4.67
CA ILE A 23 -15.53 4.23 -6.14
C ILE A 23 -15.56 2.81 -6.73
N GLY A 24 -15.87 1.81 -5.91
CA GLY A 24 -16.02 0.43 -6.36
C GLY A 24 -14.72 -0.35 -6.51
N HIS A 25 -13.62 0.13 -5.94
CA HIS A 25 -12.31 -0.51 -6.02
C HIS A 25 -11.69 -0.72 -4.63
N PRO A 26 -12.33 -1.50 -3.75
CA PRO A 26 -11.82 -1.70 -2.40
C PRO A 26 -10.47 -2.43 -2.39
N ILE A 27 -9.71 -2.21 -1.32
CA ILE A 27 -8.41 -2.85 -1.16
C ILE A 27 -8.59 -4.33 -0.81
N LEU A 28 -7.82 -5.19 -1.45
CA LEU A 28 -7.82 -6.62 -1.14
C LEU A 28 -7.41 -6.85 0.33
N GLY A 29 -8.16 -7.71 1.01
CA GLY A 29 -7.90 -8.03 2.40
C GLY A 29 -8.51 -7.09 3.42
N ASP A 30 -9.16 -6.01 2.96
CA ASP A 30 -9.79 -5.05 3.86
C ASP A 30 -11.10 -5.64 4.41
N SER A 31 -11.13 -5.88 5.73
CA SER A 31 -12.30 -6.48 6.39
C SER A 31 -13.43 -5.49 6.64
N LYS A 32 -13.13 -4.19 6.68
CA LYS A 32 -14.11 -3.16 6.98
C LYS A 32 -14.74 -2.55 5.73
N TYR A 33 -13.92 -2.19 4.75
CA TYR A 33 -14.36 -1.50 3.54
C TYR A 33 -14.32 -2.39 2.30
N GLY A 34 -13.76 -3.59 2.42
CA GLY A 34 -13.51 -4.47 1.30
C GLY A 34 -14.72 -5.30 0.88
N ASP A 35 -14.54 -6.02 -0.22
CA ASP A 35 -15.50 -6.98 -0.73
C ASP A 35 -15.17 -8.35 -0.14
N SER A 36 -16.07 -8.89 0.68
CA SER A 36 -15.82 -10.14 1.40
C SER A 36 -15.68 -11.33 0.47
N GLU A 37 -16.44 -11.39 -0.62
CA GLU A 37 -16.34 -12.48 -1.60
C GLU A 37 -15.02 -12.40 -2.36
N PHE A 38 -14.64 -11.23 -2.80
CA PHE A 38 -13.35 -10.99 -3.46
C PHE A 38 -12.19 -11.34 -2.53
N ASN A 39 -12.27 -10.92 -1.28
CA ASN A 39 -11.26 -11.24 -0.27
C ASN A 39 -11.14 -12.74 -0.02
N ARG A 40 -12.27 -13.44 0.04
CA ARG A 40 -12.28 -14.89 0.19
C ARG A 40 -11.64 -15.58 -1.00
N ARG A 41 -11.96 -15.12 -2.21
CA ARG A 41 -11.46 -15.72 -3.45
C ARG A 41 -9.96 -15.56 -3.64
N TYR A 42 -9.43 -14.36 -3.36
CA TYR A 42 -8.04 -14.03 -3.63
C TYR A 42 -7.17 -13.96 -2.38
N GLY A 43 -7.75 -13.62 -1.24
CA GLY A 43 -7.01 -13.46 0.00
C GLY A 43 -6.72 -14.76 0.73
N GLU A 44 -7.58 -15.77 0.64
CA GLU A 44 -7.38 -17.06 1.32
C GLU A 44 -6.15 -17.79 0.78
N LYS A 45 -5.95 -17.81 -0.53
CA LYS A 45 -4.79 -18.44 -1.15
C LYS A 45 -3.49 -17.83 -0.67
N SER A 46 -3.49 -16.53 -0.43
CA SER A 46 -2.33 -15.79 0.02
C SER A 46 -2.25 -15.67 1.53
N ARG A 47 -3.22 -16.24 2.24
CA ARG A 47 -3.34 -16.20 3.72
C ARG A 47 -3.32 -14.78 4.27
N LEU A 48 -4.04 -13.87 3.62
CA LEU A 48 -4.12 -12.49 4.04
C LEU A 48 -4.92 -12.35 5.33
N LYS A 49 -4.37 -11.64 6.30
CA LYS A 49 -5.03 -11.32 7.56
C LYS A 49 -5.47 -9.87 7.63
N HIS A 50 -4.88 -9.01 6.81
CA HIS A 50 -5.08 -7.57 6.81
C HIS A 50 -5.16 -7.04 5.39
N GLN A 51 -5.60 -5.80 5.27
CA GLN A 51 -5.63 -5.10 3.99
C GLN A 51 -4.22 -4.97 3.39
N LEU A 52 -4.12 -5.11 2.06
CA LEU A 52 -2.87 -4.91 1.34
C LEU A 52 -2.62 -3.43 1.10
N LEU A 53 -2.26 -2.74 2.17
CA LEU A 53 -1.91 -1.33 2.15
C LEU A 53 -0.61 -1.18 2.92
N HIS A 54 0.41 -0.61 2.27
CA HIS A 54 1.74 -0.49 2.85
C HIS A 54 2.33 0.88 2.58
N ALA A 55 2.79 1.54 3.62
CA ALA A 55 3.53 2.79 3.51
C ALA A 55 5.00 2.44 3.22
N TYR A 56 5.39 2.47 1.95
CA TYR A 56 6.71 1.99 1.57
C TYR A 56 7.75 3.11 1.39
N ARG A 57 7.32 4.35 1.29
CA ARG A 57 8.22 5.48 1.09
C ARG A 57 7.79 6.69 1.91
N LEU A 58 8.75 7.29 2.59
CA LEU A 58 8.58 8.55 3.30
C LEU A 58 9.70 9.48 2.85
N GLU A 59 9.34 10.66 2.38
CA GLU A 59 10.28 11.69 1.97
C GLU A 59 10.08 12.92 2.84
N PHE A 60 11.20 13.47 3.33
CA PHE A 60 11.17 14.68 4.12
C PHE A 60 11.46 15.90 3.23
N PRO A 61 10.66 16.98 3.35
CA PRO A 61 10.95 18.21 2.65
C PRO A 61 12.17 18.90 3.23
N CYS A 62 12.52 20.05 2.69
CA CYS A 62 13.57 20.87 3.27
C CYS A 62 13.10 21.38 4.64
N LEU A 63 13.80 20.97 5.70
CA LEU A 63 13.47 21.28 7.09
C LEU A 63 14.55 22.18 7.70
N GLY A 64 14.20 22.93 8.74
CA GLY A 64 15.14 23.77 9.46
C GLY A 64 15.24 23.39 10.94
N GLY A 65 16.16 24.04 11.65
CA GLY A 65 16.37 23.84 13.08
C GLY A 65 16.86 22.44 13.42
N GLU A 66 16.30 21.86 14.47
CA GLU A 66 16.70 20.53 14.94
C GLU A 66 16.33 19.40 13.96
N PHE A 67 15.41 19.65 13.01
CA PHE A 67 14.99 18.66 12.03
C PHE A 67 15.82 18.70 10.74
N GLU A 68 16.75 19.63 10.61
CA GLU A 68 17.57 19.75 9.41
C GLU A 68 18.26 18.46 8.99
N PRO A 69 18.79 17.60 9.90
CA PRO A 69 19.39 16.34 9.50
C PRO A 69 18.46 15.40 8.73
N LEU A 70 17.14 15.60 8.83
CA LEU A 70 16.14 14.82 8.09
C LEU A 70 15.76 15.43 6.75
N SER A 71 16.23 16.68 6.47
CA SER A 71 15.88 17.39 5.24
C SER A 71 16.22 16.58 4.01
N GLN A 72 15.23 16.46 3.10
CA GLN A 72 15.36 15.78 1.81
C GLN A 72 15.75 14.30 1.91
N LYS A 73 15.68 13.71 3.09
CA LYS A 73 15.91 12.27 3.26
C LYS A 73 14.71 11.48 2.79
N ARG A 74 15.01 10.32 2.18
CA ARG A 74 14.02 9.34 1.75
C ARG A 74 14.20 8.08 2.56
N VAL A 75 13.10 7.59 3.14
CA VAL A 75 13.07 6.31 3.84
C VAL A 75 12.15 5.37 3.06
N THR A 76 12.63 4.18 2.75
CA THR A 76 11.83 3.17 2.08
C THR A 76 11.75 1.91 2.92
N ALA A 77 10.60 1.26 2.89
CA ALA A 77 10.38 -0.02 3.55
C ALA A 77 9.80 -1.00 2.53
N PRO A 78 10.47 -2.10 2.23
CA PRO A 78 9.94 -3.07 1.27
C PRO A 78 8.62 -3.65 1.76
N VAL A 79 7.77 -4.07 0.81
CA VAL A 79 6.48 -4.66 1.16
C VAL A 79 6.67 -5.97 1.92
N PRO A 80 5.74 -6.31 2.84
CA PRO A 80 5.80 -7.57 3.58
C PRO A 80 5.73 -8.79 2.65
N PRO A 81 6.21 -9.96 3.10
CA PRO A 81 6.17 -11.19 2.29
C PRO A 81 4.78 -11.55 1.77
N GLN A 82 3.73 -11.32 2.55
CA GLN A 82 2.36 -11.60 2.14
C GLN A 82 1.91 -10.73 0.97
N PHE A 83 2.31 -9.46 1.00
CA PHE A 83 2.03 -8.52 -0.08
C PHE A 83 2.77 -8.94 -1.36
N LEU A 84 4.05 -9.26 -1.23
CA LEU A 84 4.87 -9.71 -2.36
C LEU A 84 4.32 -11.00 -2.97
N ARG A 85 3.81 -11.90 -2.15
CA ARG A 85 3.19 -13.15 -2.61
C ARG A 85 2.00 -12.87 -3.51
N VAL A 86 1.12 -11.95 -3.13
CA VAL A 86 -0.02 -11.56 -3.96
C VAL A 86 0.45 -10.93 -5.27
N LEU A 87 1.47 -10.08 -5.22
CA LEU A 87 2.03 -9.47 -6.43
C LEU A 87 2.52 -10.53 -7.42
N LYS A 88 3.18 -11.58 -6.93
CA LYS A 88 3.65 -12.69 -7.76
C LYS A 88 2.47 -13.47 -8.34
N GLU A 89 1.48 -13.82 -7.54
CA GLU A 89 0.29 -14.55 -7.98
C GLU A 89 -0.50 -13.80 -9.04
N GLN A 90 -0.53 -12.48 -8.97
CA GLN A 90 -1.28 -11.62 -9.88
C GLN A 90 -0.43 -11.06 -11.03
N HIS A 91 0.83 -11.50 -11.15
CA HIS A 91 1.77 -11.02 -12.18
C HIS A 91 2.02 -9.51 -12.13
N LEU A 92 2.05 -8.94 -10.94
CA LEU A 92 2.29 -7.50 -10.69
C LEU A 92 3.68 -7.22 -10.12
N GLU A 93 4.51 -8.24 -9.97
CA GLU A 93 5.83 -8.13 -9.36
C GLU A 93 6.75 -7.17 -10.12
N GLU A 94 6.75 -7.24 -11.45
CA GLU A 94 7.57 -6.33 -12.27
C GLU A 94 7.18 -4.87 -12.05
N SER A 95 5.88 -4.59 -12.03
CA SER A 95 5.39 -3.22 -11.77
C SER A 95 5.86 -2.70 -10.41
N TYR A 96 5.90 -3.55 -9.40
CA TYR A 96 6.41 -3.19 -8.09
C TYR A 96 7.90 -2.82 -8.15
N TYR A 97 8.72 -3.66 -8.76
CA TYR A 97 10.17 -3.40 -8.85
C TYR A 97 10.51 -2.19 -9.71
N GLU A 98 9.76 -1.93 -10.77
CA GLU A 98 9.93 -0.76 -11.62
C GLU A 98 9.68 0.56 -10.88
N ASN A 99 8.83 0.54 -9.85
CA ASN A 99 8.43 1.72 -9.10
C ASN A 99 9.18 1.91 -7.77
N LEU A 100 10.20 1.10 -7.51
CA LEU A 100 11.00 1.19 -6.28
C LEU A 100 11.95 2.39 -6.23
N GLU A 101 12.20 3.06 -7.33
CA GLU A 101 13.12 4.20 -7.39
C GLU A 101 12.53 5.50 -6.87
#